data_e14c0771d3acdfcdb274b19cfb77878a
#
_entry.id   e14c0771d3acdfcdb274b19cfb77878a
#
_cell.length_a   1.000
_cell.length_b   1.000
_cell.length_c   1.000
_cell.angle_alpha   90.00
_cell.angle_beta   90.00
_cell.angle_gamma   90.00
#
_symmetry.space_group_name_H-M   'P 1'
#
loop_
_entity.id
_entity.type
_entity.pdbx_description
1 polymer ?
#
loop_
_entity_poly.entity_id
_entity_poly.type
_entity_poly.pdbx_seq_one_letter_code
_entity_poly.pdbx_strand_id
1 'polypeptide(L)'
;KNPWSVPYWQNLEEAYTRAMRNKGHEFSVGRVTYMYDGQHLWYALPSGRILCYPFAKLEADGVTYAKAAWKPAADATEWPRARLWKGLACENITQATANDLLRHALRQLDDVVLHVHDEIVLETDRPEEMAEQLERVMCTPPEWAKGLPLGAEVAIMSRYGK
;
A
#
# COMPACT_ATOMS: atom_id res chain seq x y z
N LYS A 1 -11.95 17.14 11.65
CA LYS A 1 -11.92 17.00 10.17
C LYS A 1 -10.52 17.36 9.70
N ASN A 2 -9.97 16.58 8.76
CA ASN A 2 -8.64 16.77 8.20
C ASN A 2 -8.74 17.63 6.93
N PRO A 3 -8.52 18.94 6.97
CA PRO A 3 -8.74 19.84 5.84
C PRO A 3 -7.81 19.58 4.65
N TRP A 4 -6.66 18.91 4.89
CA TRP A 4 -5.67 18.54 3.88
C TRP A 4 -6.06 17.31 3.03
N SER A 5 -7.00 16.48 3.48
CA SER A 5 -7.30 15.20 2.81
C SER A 5 -7.91 15.39 1.43
N VAL A 6 -8.90 16.29 1.28
CA VAL A 6 -9.56 16.53 -0.01
C VAL A 6 -8.60 17.14 -1.03
N PRO A 7 -7.81 18.19 -0.71
CA PRO A 7 -6.76 18.68 -1.60
C PRO A 7 -5.74 17.60 -2.00
N TYR A 8 -5.32 16.76 -1.06
CA TYR A 8 -4.39 15.67 -1.36
C TYR A 8 -4.98 14.67 -2.37
N TRP A 9 -6.23 14.27 -2.20
CA TRP A 9 -6.91 13.38 -3.14
C TRP A 9 -7.03 13.99 -4.54
N GLN A 10 -7.32 15.29 -4.63
CA GLN A 10 -7.38 16.03 -5.90
C GLN A 10 -6.01 16.06 -6.58
N ASN A 11 -4.96 16.35 -5.82
CA ASN A 11 -3.59 16.36 -6.34
C ASN A 11 -3.16 14.97 -6.88
N LEU A 12 -3.55 13.87 -6.21
CA LEU A 12 -3.32 12.53 -6.72
C LEU A 12 -4.02 12.31 -8.07
N GLU A 13 -5.29 12.71 -8.18
CA GLU A 13 -6.06 12.60 -9.42
C GLU A 13 -5.45 13.40 -10.57
N GLU A 14 -5.02 14.61 -10.27
CA GLU A 14 -4.31 15.45 -11.24
C GLU A 14 -2.99 14.81 -11.67
N ALA A 15 -2.19 14.31 -10.74
CA ALA A 15 -0.88 13.72 -11.03
C ALA A 15 -1.00 12.49 -11.92
N TYR A 16 -1.86 11.52 -11.59
CA TYR A 16 -2.01 10.33 -12.43
C TYR A 16 -2.68 10.66 -13.78
N THR A 17 -3.58 11.63 -13.84
CA THR A 17 -4.17 12.08 -15.11
C THR A 17 -3.14 12.75 -16.01
N ARG A 18 -2.24 13.56 -15.42
CA ARG A 18 -1.11 14.17 -16.16
C ARG A 18 -0.14 13.12 -16.66
N ALA A 19 0.17 12.10 -15.84
CA ALA A 19 1.01 10.98 -16.26
C ALA A 19 0.40 10.25 -17.46
N MET A 20 -0.90 9.97 -17.45
CA MET A 20 -1.62 9.34 -18.57
C MET A 20 -1.55 10.15 -19.87
N ARG A 21 -1.49 11.47 -19.78
CA ARG A 21 -1.40 12.38 -20.95
C ARG A 21 0.03 12.58 -21.44
N ASN A 22 1.03 12.29 -20.64
CA ASN A 22 2.44 12.56 -20.92
C ASN A 22 3.26 11.29 -20.71
N LYS A 23 3.16 10.36 -21.66
CA LYS A 23 3.86 9.07 -21.62
C LYS A 23 5.35 9.24 -21.33
N GLY A 24 5.85 8.46 -20.38
CA GLY A 24 7.27 8.43 -19.98
C GLY A 24 7.71 9.57 -19.04
N HIS A 25 6.76 10.47 -18.67
CA HIS A 25 7.07 11.56 -17.72
C HIS A 25 6.52 11.24 -16.33
N GLU A 26 7.26 11.66 -15.32
CA GLU A 26 6.93 11.48 -13.91
C GLU A 26 6.17 12.69 -13.36
N PHE A 27 5.17 12.41 -12.51
CA PHE A 27 4.39 13.41 -11.79
C PHE A 27 4.23 12.99 -10.35
N SER A 28 4.73 13.85 -9.43
CA SER A 28 4.77 13.53 -8.01
C SER A 28 3.77 14.34 -7.19
N VAL A 29 3.23 13.70 -6.14
CA VAL A 29 2.43 14.33 -5.09
C VAL A 29 3.00 13.90 -3.76
N GLY A 30 3.64 14.82 -3.04
CA GLY A 30 4.40 14.49 -1.86
C GLY A 30 5.49 13.48 -2.19
N ARG A 31 5.38 12.28 -1.64
CA ARG A 31 6.37 11.19 -1.80
C ARG A 31 5.88 10.06 -2.70
N VAL A 32 4.82 10.28 -3.44
CA VAL A 32 4.27 9.34 -4.41
C VAL A 32 4.49 9.87 -5.82
N THR A 33 4.97 9.05 -6.71
CA THR A 33 5.27 9.43 -8.10
C THR A 33 4.53 8.53 -9.06
N TYR A 34 3.85 9.09 -10.04
CA TYR A 34 3.16 8.40 -11.12
C TYR A 34 3.90 8.52 -12.44
N MET A 35 3.89 7.45 -13.24
CA MET A 35 4.43 7.43 -14.61
C MET A 35 3.62 6.46 -15.47
N TYR A 36 3.31 6.84 -16.70
CA TYR A 36 2.64 5.97 -17.67
C TYR A 36 3.61 5.56 -18.77
N ASP A 37 3.78 4.24 -18.98
CA ASP A 37 4.69 3.70 -19.99
C ASP A 37 4.07 3.50 -21.39
N GLY A 38 2.77 3.76 -21.51
CA GLY A 38 1.97 3.51 -22.72
C GLY A 38 1.05 2.29 -22.60
N GLN A 39 1.20 1.51 -21.53
CA GLN A 39 0.38 0.34 -21.23
C GLN A 39 -0.11 0.32 -19.79
N HIS A 40 0.78 0.60 -18.83
CA HIS A 40 0.51 0.57 -17.40
C HIS A 40 0.74 1.94 -16.77
N LEU A 41 -0.12 2.30 -15.83
CA LEU A 41 0.10 3.46 -14.97
C LEU A 41 0.81 2.98 -13.69
N TRP A 42 2.09 3.27 -13.60
CA TRP A 42 2.95 2.93 -12.47
C TRP A 42 2.87 3.99 -11.39
N TYR A 43 3.03 3.57 -10.15
CA TYR A 43 3.22 4.49 -9.03
C TYR A 43 4.26 3.97 -8.04
N ALA A 44 5.18 4.86 -7.66
CA ALA A 44 6.20 4.60 -6.66
C ALA A 44 5.72 5.09 -5.29
N LEU A 45 5.89 4.27 -4.27
CA LEU A 45 5.58 4.55 -2.87
C LEU A 45 6.77 5.21 -2.16
N PRO A 46 6.56 5.83 -0.97
CA PRO A 46 7.64 6.37 -0.15
C PRO A 46 8.74 5.37 0.21
N SER A 47 8.41 4.08 0.27
CA SER A 47 9.35 2.96 0.49
C SER A 47 10.25 2.65 -0.70
N GLY A 48 9.99 3.23 -1.88
CA GLY A 48 10.63 2.88 -3.14
C GLY A 48 9.97 1.71 -3.86
N ARG A 49 8.96 1.06 -3.28
CA ARG A 49 8.22 0.00 -3.96
C ARG A 49 7.37 0.58 -5.08
N ILE A 50 7.38 -0.10 -6.22
CA ILE A 50 6.62 0.29 -7.41
C ILE A 50 5.45 -0.68 -7.58
N LEU A 51 4.28 -0.13 -7.83
CA LEU A 51 3.04 -0.83 -8.12
C LEU A 51 2.43 -0.29 -9.41
N CYS A 52 1.44 -0.96 -9.97
CA CYS A 52 0.78 -0.45 -11.18
C CYS A 52 -0.74 -0.68 -11.19
N TYR A 53 -1.40 0.16 -11.97
CA TYR A 53 -2.72 -0.08 -12.52
C TYR A 53 -2.54 -0.63 -13.93
N PRO A 54 -2.75 -1.95 -14.14
CA PRO A 54 -2.42 -2.59 -15.41
C PRO A 54 -3.38 -2.19 -16.52
N PHE A 55 -2.84 -2.08 -17.73
CA PHE A 55 -3.59 -1.73 -18.96
C PHE A 55 -4.45 -0.47 -18.78
N ALA A 56 -3.85 0.56 -18.18
CA ALA A 56 -4.53 1.81 -17.90
C ALA A 56 -4.94 2.53 -19.19
N LYS A 57 -6.16 3.11 -19.19
CA LYS A 57 -6.70 3.92 -20.29
C LYS A 57 -7.26 5.22 -19.75
N LEU A 58 -7.01 6.31 -20.46
CA LEU A 58 -7.67 7.59 -20.20
C LEU A 58 -8.92 7.68 -21.06
N GLU A 59 -10.07 7.69 -20.42
CA GLU A 59 -11.40 7.77 -21.04
C GLU A 59 -12.02 9.16 -20.78
N ALA A 60 -13.17 9.44 -21.39
CA ALA A 60 -13.82 10.75 -21.25
C ALA A 60 -14.17 11.12 -19.79
N ASP A 61 -14.49 10.12 -18.99
CA ASP A 61 -14.89 10.27 -17.59
C ASP A 61 -13.78 9.94 -16.57
N GLY A 62 -12.54 9.69 -17.03
CA GLY A 62 -11.37 9.48 -16.18
C GLY A 62 -10.52 8.28 -16.55
N VAL A 63 -9.68 7.83 -15.62
CA VAL A 63 -8.76 6.72 -15.82
C VAL A 63 -9.43 5.39 -15.44
N THR A 64 -9.30 4.39 -16.31
CA THR A 64 -9.71 3.01 -16.05
C THR A 64 -8.51 2.08 -16.16
N TYR A 65 -8.59 0.91 -15.51
CA TYR A 65 -7.53 -0.11 -15.54
C TYR A 65 -8.13 -1.51 -15.53
N ALA A 66 -7.35 -2.50 -15.96
CA ALA A 66 -7.75 -3.90 -15.90
C ALA A 66 -7.63 -4.42 -14.46
N LYS A 67 -8.70 -5.02 -13.94
CA LYS A 67 -8.76 -5.59 -12.59
C LYS A 67 -9.19 -7.05 -12.69
N ALA A 68 -8.39 -7.96 -12.13
CA ALA A 68 -8.77 -9.37 -12.07
C ALA A 68 -10.08 -9.54 -11.29
N ALA A 69 -11.01 -10.29 -11.83
CA ALA A 69 -12.19 -10.70 -11.09
C ALA A 69 -11.81 -11.76 -10.04
N TRP A 70 -12.43 -11.70 -8.86
CA TRP A 70 -12.24 -12.72 -7.81
C TRP A 70 -12.64 -14.13 -8.31
N LYS A 71 -13.71 -14.20 -9.09
CA LYS A 71 -14.18 -15.41 -9.77
C LYS A 71 -14.47 -15.03 -11.22
N PRO A 72 -13.49 -15.13 -12.12
CA PRO A 72 -13.75 -14.89 -13.55
C PRO A 72 -14.72 -15.95 -14.08
N ALA A 73 -15.58 -15.54 -15.03
CA ALA A 73 -16.38 -16.50 -15.77
C ALA A 73 -15.46 -17.42 -16.58
N ALA A 74 -15.87 -18.67 -16.76
CA ALA A 74 -15.04 -19.68 -17.47
C ALA A 74 -14.75 -19.30 -18.93
N ASP A 75 -15.61 -18.47 -19.54
CA ASP A 75 -15.53 -17.95 -20.90
C ASP A 75 -15.00 -16.51 -20.98
N ALA A 76 -14.50 -15.94 -19.86
CA ALA A 76 -13.97 -14.57 -19.84
C ALA A 76 -12.70 -14.48 -20.69
N THR A 77 -12.76 -13.71 -21.78
CA THR A 77 -11.63 -13.44 -22.68
C THR A 77 -10.89 -12.16 -22.33
N GLU A 78 -11.51 -11.29 -21.52
CA GLU A 78 -10.94 -10.01 -21.12
C GLU A 78 -11.06 -9.79 -19.60
N TRP A 79 -10.11 -9.04 -19.05
CA TRP A 79 -10.20 -8.60 -17.67
C TRP A 79 -11.22 -7.48 -17.53
N PRO A 80 -12.09 -7.53 -16.52
CA PRO A 80 -13.02 -6.44 -16.25
C PRO A 80 -12.28 -5.13 -15.99
N ARG A 81 -12.90 -4.03 -16.40
CA ARG A 81 -12.37 -2.69 -16.19
C ARG A 81 -12.88 -2.13 -14.88
N ALA A 82 -11.99 -1.47 -14.13
CA ALA A 82 -12.32 -0.70 -12.95
C ALA A 82 -11.92 0.77 -13.16
N ARG A 83 -12.70 1.68 -12.58
CA ARG A 83 -12.38 3.11 -12.59
C ARG A 83 -11.41 3.44 -11.47
N LEU A 84 -10.34 4.15 -11.79
CA LEU A 84 -9.48 4.79 -10.81
C LEU A 84 -10.06 6.18 -10.47
N TRP A 85 -10.36 6.39 -9.20
CA TRP A 85 -10.82 7.67 -8.68
C TRP A 85 -9.95 8.08 -7.49
N LYS A 86 -9.92 9.36 -7.18
CA LYS A 86 -9.00 9.96 -6.19
C LYS A 86 -8.97 9.26 -4.82
N GLY A 87 -10.15 8.85 -4.32
CA GLY A 87 -10.24 8.15 -3.02
C GLY A 87 -9.64 6.75 -3.09
N LEU A 88 -9.90 5.99 -4.16
CA LEU A 88 -9.29 4.67 -4.37
C LEU A 88 -7.77 4.77 -4.54
N ALA A 89 -7.28 5.80 -5.25
CA ALA A 89 -5.84 6.02 -5.38
C ALA A 89 -5.19 6.28 -4.01
N CYS A 90 -5.82 7.12 -3.17
CA CYS A 90 -5.35 7.39 -1.80
C CYS A 90 -5.39 6.12 -0.93
N GLU A 91 -6.50 5.36 -0.98
CA GLU A 91 -6.65 4.09 -0.25
C GLU A 91 -5.54 3.10 -0.61
N ASN A 92 -5.32 2.85 -1.91
CA ASN A 92 -4.29 1.92 -2.39
C ASN A 92 -2.88 2.33 -1.94
N ILE A 93 -2.55 3.63 -2.01
CA ILE A 93 -1.27 4.15 -1.54
C ILE A 93 -1.12 3.94 -0.03
N THR A 94 -2.15 4.27 0.75
CA THR A 94 -2.13 4.15 2.22
C THR A 94 -1.99 2.71 2.66
N GLN A 95 -2.80 1.81 2.12
CA GLN A 95 -2.73 0.37 2.44
C GLN A 95 -1.39 -0.24 2.03
N ALA A 96 -0.89 0.12 0.84
CA ALA A 96 0.39 -0.38 0.36
C ALA A 96 1.56 0.13 1.21
N THR A 97 1.52 1.40 1.63
CA THR A 97 2.55 1.98 2.52
C THR A 97 2.51 1.33 3.91
N ALA A 98 1.32 1.09 4.46
CA ALA A 98 1.17 0.36 5.74
C ALA A 98 1.74 -1.07 5.64
N ASN A 99 1.48 -1.76 4.53
CA ASN A 99 2.08 -3.07 4.28
C ASN A 99 3.62 -3.02 4.19
N ASP A 100 4.20 -1.93 3.65
CA ASP A 100 5.66 -1.78 3.61
C ASP A 100 6.27 -1.58 5.01
N LEU A 101 5.55 -0.93 5.92
CA LEU A 101 5.94 -0.83 7.33
C LEU A 101 5.92 -2.20 8.00
N LEU A 102 4.85 -2.97 7.82
CA LEU A 102 4.75 -4.34 8.35
C LEU A 102 5.87 -5.23 7.80
N ARG A 103 6.13 -5.17 6.49
CA ARG A 103 7.23 -5.92 5.86
C ARG A 103 8.60 -5.52 6.38
N HIS A 104 8.79 -4.24 6.75
CA HIS A 104 10.02 -3.79 7.38
C HIS A 104 10.19 -4.43 8.76
N ALA A 105 9.13 -4.48 9.57
CA ALA A 105 9.15 -5.16 10.87
C ALA A 105 9.40 -6.66 10.73
N LEU A 106 8.68 -7.35 9.85
CA LEU A 106 8.83 -8.79 9.61
C LEU A 106 10.26 -9.22 9.25
N ARG A 107 11.03 -8.36 8.56
CA ARG A 107 12.42 -8.65 8.19
C ARG A 107 13.41 -8.60 9.36
N GLN A 108 12.98 -8.10 10.50
CA GLN A 108 13.80 -7.92 11.70
C GLN A 108 13.44 -8.90 12.82
N LEU A 109 12.46 -9.77 12.57
CA LEU A 109 11.92 -10.72 13.53
C LEU A 109 12.18 -12.14 13.06
N ASP A 110 12.71 -12.96 13.96
CA ASP A 110 12.74 -14.42 13.82
C ASP A 110 11.47 -15.00 14.49
N ASP A 111 11.21 -16.28 14.31
CA ASP A 111 10.12 -17.03 14.93
C ASP A 111 8.70 -16.51 14.60
N VAL A 112 8.55 -15.80 13.48
CA VAL A 112 7.22 -15.38 12.97
C VAL A 112 6.49 -16.60 12.41
N VAL A 113 5.37 -16.95 13.03
CA VAL A 113 4.52 -18.06 12.57
C VAL A 113 3.34 -17.61 11.76
N LEU A 114 2.89 -16.36 11.94
CA LEU A 114 1.73 -15.82 11.25
C LEU A 114 1.81 -14.29 11.21
N HIS A 115 1.27 -13.70 10.14
CA HIS A 115 0.89 -12.30 10.10
C HIS A 115 -0.49 -12.14 9.46
N VAL A 116 -1.31 -11.25 9.99
CA VAL A 116 -2.66 -10.98 9.50
C VAL A 116 -2.90 -9.48 9.52
N HIS A 117 -3.13 -8.87 8.35
CA HIS A 117 -3.31 -7.43 8.19
C HIS A 117 -2.14 -6.62 8.76
N ASP A 118 -2.29 -6.10 9.97
CA ASP A 118 -1.35 -5.29 10.74
C ASP A 118 -0.81 -6.01 11.99
N GLU A 119 -1.14 -7.30 12.16
CA GLU A 119 -0.71 -8.14 13.27
C GLU A 119 0.47 -9.02 12.88
N ILE A 120 1.40 -9.23 13.81
CA ILE A 120 2.49 -10.22 13.73
C ILE A 120 2.37 -11.16 14.93
N VAL A 121 2.44 -12.45 14.69
CA VAL A 121 2.39 -13.49 15.72
C VAL A 121 3.70 -14.25 15.75
N LEU A 122 4.31 -14.30 16.91
CA LEU A 122 5.52 -15.07 17.20
C LEU A 122 5.17 -16.27 18.06
N GLU A 123 5.87 -17.38 17.89
CA GLU A 123 5.86 -18.52 18.82
C GLU A 123 7.22 -18.64 19.50
N THR A 124 7.25 -18.60 20.83
CA THR A 124 8.51 -18.51 21.57
C THR A 124 8.38 -19.08 22.97
N ASP A 125 9.50 -19.56 23.50
CA ASP A 125 9.67 -19.97 24.92
C ASP A 125 10.12 -18.80 25.81
N ARG A 126 10.34 -17.59 25.24
CA ARG A 126 10.76 -16.37 25.95
C ARG A 126 9.75 -15.23 25.70
N PRO A 127 8.49 -15.38 26.16
CA PRO A 127 7.40 -14.49 25.74
C PRO A 127 7.62 -13.02 26.15
N GLU A 128 8.14 -12.74 27.34
CA GLU A 128 8.34 -11.37 27.84
C GLU A 128 9.40 -10.62 27.02
N GLU A 129 10.55 -11.27 26.78
CA GLU A 129 11.64 -10.70 25.99
C GLU A 129 11.21 -10.44 24.56
N MET A 130 10.51 -11.41 23.96
CA MET A 130 10.04 -11.30 22.58
C MET A 130 8.90 -10.28 22.43
N ALA A 131 8.07 -10.07 23.44
CA ALA A 131 7.05 -9.03 23.47
C ALA A 131 7.69 -7.65 23.40
N GLU A 132 8.71 -7.38 24.21
CA GLU A 132 9.46 -6.10 24.18
C GLU A 132 10.17 -5.89 22.84
N GLN A 133 10.75 -6.95 22.26
CA GLN A 133 11.38 -6.87 20.94
C GLN A 133 10.36 -6.58 19.84
N LEU A 134 9.22 -7.26 19.83
CA LEU A 134 8.16 -7.09 18.86
C LEU A 134 7.62 -5.66 18.88
N GLU A 135 7.28 -5.14 20.05
CA GLU A 135 6.79 -3.77 20.21
C GLU A 135 7.82 -2.75 19.69
N ARG A 136 9.08 -2.89 20.10
CA ARG A 136 10.18 -2.02 19.66
C ARG A 136 10.32 -2.04 18.13
N VAL A 137 10.31 -3.21 17.51
CA VAL A 137 10.48 -3.37 16.06
C VAL A 137 9.29 -2.76 15.30
N MET A 138 8.06 -3.03 15.75
CA MET A 138 6.85 -2.50 15.11
C MET A 138 6.71 -0.98 15.27
N CYS A 139 7.18 -0.42 16.38
CA CYS A 139 7.13 1.02 16.65
C CYS A 139 8.33 1.81 16.08
N THR A 140 9.33 1.13 15.52
CA THR A 140 10.51 1.79 14.95
C THR A 140 10.31 2.02 13.44
N PRO A 141 10.08 3.28 13.00
CA PRO A 141 9.89 3.56 11.58
C PRO A 141 11.21 3.39 10.80
N PRO A 142 11.16 2.83 9.58
CA PRO A 142 12.31 2.86 8.68
C PRO A 142 12.66 4.29 8.26
N GLU A 143 13.87 4.50 7.73
CA GLU A 143 14.36 5.85 7.36
C GLU A 143 13.40 6.58 6.40
N TRP A 144 12.81 5.87 5.45
CA TRP A 144 11.83 6.46 4.53
C TRP A 144 10.52 6.89 5.21
N ALA A 145 10.22 6.41 6.43
CA ALA A 145 9.04 6.77 7.22
C ALA A 145 9.40 7.56 8.50
N LYS A 146 10.61 8.11 8.58
CA LYS A 146 11.07 8.89 9.73
C LYS A 146 10.11 10.01 10.08
N GLY A 147 9.74 10.07 11.37
CA GLY A 147 8.77 11.03 11.91
C GLY A 147 7.31 10.57 11.84
N LEU A 148 7.01 9.41 11.24
CA LEU A 148 5.69 8.81 11.33
C LEU A 148 5.50 8.21 12.74
N PRO A 149 4.46 8.63 13.49
CA PRO A 149 4.16 8.03 14.78
C PRO A 149 3.57 6.63 14.58
N LEU A 150 4.33 5.61 14.95
CA LEU A 150 3.88 4.22 14.96
C LEU A 150 3.58 3.80 16.40
N GLY A 151 2.54 2.98 16.58
CA GLY A 151 2.19 2.37 17.85
C GLY A 151 1.78 0.93 17.62
N ALA A 152 2.09 0.06 18.58
CA ALA A 152 1.67 -1.33 18.61
C ALA A 152 1.26 -1.70 20.02
N GLU A 153 0.28 -2.60 20.13
CA GLU A 153 -0.10 -3.24 21.38
C GLU A 153 0.34 -4.71 21.31
N VAL A 154 0.97 -5.21 22.35
CA VAL A 154 1.43 -6.59 22.41
C VAL A 154 0.68 -7.36 23.48
N ALA A 155 0.23 -8.56 23.15
CA ALA A 155 -0.41 -9.48 24.09
C ALA A 155 0.33 -10.80 24.11
N ILE A 156 0.62 -11.30 25.34
CA ILE A 156 1.15 -12.64 25.56
C ILE A 156 -0.03 -13.59 25.82
N MET A 157 -0.09 -14.68 25.07
CA MET A 157 -1.18 -15.63 25.15
C MET A 157 -0.67 -17.07 24.95
N SER A 158 -1.31 -18.04 25.57
CA SER A 158 -0.97 -19.45 25.40
C SER A 158 -1.50 -20.06 24.11
N ARG A 159 -2.41 -19.37 23.44
CA ARG A 159 -3.04 -19.76 22.18
C ARG A 159 -3.52 -18.52 21.42
N TYR A 160 -3.20 -18.45 20.14
CA TYR A 160 -3.73 -17.38 19.29
C TYR A 160 -5.26 -17.45 19.18
N GLY A 161 -5.92 -16.32 19.42
CA GLY A 161 -7.36 -16.19 19.33
C GLY A 161 -7.78 -14.74 19.62
N LYS A 162 -8.90 -14.34 19.05
CA LYS A 162 -9.58 -13.06 19.35
C LYS A 162 -10.77 -13.30 20.23
#